data_fd8f2e01064b5e0fc0ac61890b8fe0e0
#
_entry.id   fd8f2e01064b5e0fc0ac61890b8fe0e0
#
_cell.length_a   1.000
_cell.length_b   1.000
_cell.length_c   1.000
_cell.angle_alpha   90.00
_cell.angle_beta   90.00
_cell.angle_gamma   90.00
#
_symmetry.space_group_name_H-M   'P 1'
#
loop_
_entity.id
_entity.type
_entity.pdbx_description
1 polymer ?
#
loop_
_entity_poly.entity_id
_entity_poly.type
_entity_poly.pdbx_seq_one_letter_code
_entity_poly.pdbx_strand_id
1 'polypeptide(L)'
;MPNTKSAINRVKRVKKQTLVNKLRRNKYKAAVKKIQKMIAKGDKKEINDYFPKFQSEISKIAKTGIIKKKNISRKVSRISKKIKNLKS
;
A
#
# COMPACT_ATOMS: atom_id res chain seq x y z
N MET A 1 8.12 -39.85 -7.34
CA MET A 1 7.66 -38.60 -7.97
C MET A 1 6.50 -37.99 -7.21
N PRO A 2 6.66 -36.82 -6.67
CA PRO A 2 5.58 -36.21 -5.90
C PRO A 2 4.57 -35.52 -6.80
N ASN A 3 3.98 -36.27 -7.74
CA ASN A 3 2.90 -35.75 -8.57
C ASN A 3 1.55 -36.04 -7.92
N THR A 4 1.48 -35.84 -6.62
CA THR A 4 0.22 -35.95 -5.92
C THR A 4 -0.60 -34.70 -6.12
N LYS A 5 -1.92 -34.82 -6.14
CA LYS A 5 -2.83 -33.69 -6.25
C LYS A 5 -2.53 -32.62 -5.20
N SER A 6 -2.11 -33.03 -4.00
CA SER A 6 -1.75 -32.10 -2.93
C SER A 6 -0.52 -31.26 -3.25
N ALA A 7 0.50 -31.85 -3.91
CA ALA A 7 1.69 -31.10 -4.35
C ALA A 7 1.34 -30.07 -5.43
N ILE A 8 0.51 -30.48 -6.40
CA ILE A 8 0.06 -29.60 -7.48
C ILE A 8 -0.77 -28.44 -6.90
N ASN A 9 -1.68 -28.75 -5.98
CA ASN A 9 -2.52 -27.73 -5.33
C ASN A 9 -1.67 -26.75 -4.51
N ARG A 10 -0.61 -27.24 -3.87
CA ARG A 10 0.30 -26.39 -3.11
C ARG A 10 1.03 -25.40 -4.03
N VAL A 11 1.51 -25.86 -5.18
CA VAL A 11 2.17 -25.01 -6.16
C VAL A 11 1.22 -23.94 -6.68
N LYS A 12 -0.01 -24.31 -7.02
CA LYS A 12 -1.04 -23.38 -7.47
C LYS A 12 -1.34 -22.33 -6.40
N ARG A 13 -1.44 -22.75 -5.14
CA ARG A 13 -1.69 -21.86 -4.01
C ARG A 13 -0.55 -20.85 -3.84
N VAL A 14 0.69 -21.31 -3.92
CA VAL A 14 1.86 -20.45 -3.79
C VAL A 14 1.91 -19.42 -4.93
N LYS A 15 1.67 -19.82 -6.16
CA LYS A 15 1.62 -18.91 -7.31
C LYS A 15 0.53 -17.86 -7.15
N LYS A 16 -0.66 -18.28 -6.71
CA LYS A 16 -1.79 -17.39 -6.48
C LYS A 16 -1.47 -16.38 -5.38
N GLN A 17 -0.85 -16.85 -4.30
CA GLN A 17 -0.45 -15.99 -3.19
C GLN A 17 0.60 -14.97 -3.61
N THR A 18 1.57 -15.36 -4.42
CA THR A 18 2.60 -14.47 -4.94
C THR A 18 1.99 -13.36 -5.81
N LEU A 19 1.02 -13.72 -6.65
CA LEU A 19 0.31 -12.76 -7.49
C LEU A 19 -0.48 -11.76 -6.63
N VAL A 20 -1.21 -12.25 -5.64
CA VAL A 20 -1.97 -11.40 -4.73
C VAL A 20 -1.04 -10.43 -3.98
N ASN A 21 0.11 -10.93 -3.49
CA ASN A 21 1.09 -10.10 -2.80
C ASN A 21 1.65 -9.01 -3.71
N LYS A 22 1.92 -9.35 -4.98
CA LYS A 22 2.40 -8.39 -5.96
C LYS A 22 1.37 -7.28 -6.21
N LEU A 23 0.10 -7.65 -6.33
CA LEU A 23 -1.00 -6.70 -6.51
C LEU A 23 -1.13 -5.75 -5.32
N ARG A 24 -0.99 -6.29 -4.11
CA ARG A 24 -1.04 -5.49 -2.88
C ARG A 24 0.11 -4.49 -2.81
N ARG A 25 1.33 -4.91 -3.16
CA ARG A 25 2.49 -4.02 -3.21
C ARG A 25 2.31 -2.92 -4.24
N ASN A 26 1.75 -3.27 -5.41
CA ASN A 26 1.48 -2.31 -6.47
C ASN A 26 0.44 -1.29 -6.04
N LYS A 27 -0.61 -1.71 -5.33
CA LYS A 27 -1.61 -0.80 -4.76
C LYS A 27 -0.98 0.18 -3.77
N TYR A 28 -0.09 -0.32 -2.91
CA TYR A 28 0.62 0.52 -1.96
C TYR A 28 1.47 1.58 -2.69
N LYS A 29 2.26 1.16 -3.66
CA LYS A 29 3.10 2.07 -4.45
C LYS A 29 2.25 3.10 -5.18
N ALA A 30 1.14 2.67 -5.77
CA ALA A 30 0.23 3.56 -6.50
C ALA A 30 -0.40 4.60 -5.56
N ALA A 31 -0.83 4.17 -4.37
CA ALA A 31 -1.42 5.09 -3.38
C ALA A 31 -0.41 6.13 -2.92
N VAL A 32 0.82 5.71 -2.61
CA VAL A 32 1.89 6.62 -2.20
C VAL A 32 2.21 7.62 -3.32
N LYS A 33 2.32 7.13 -4.54
CA LYS A 33 2.62 7.97 -5.70
C LYS A 33 1.51 9.00 -5.94
N LYS A 34 0.25 8.57 -5.80
CA LYS A 34 -0.91 9.44 -5.98
C LYS A 34 -0.90 10.60 -4.98
N ILE A 35 -0.69 10.30 -3.69
CA ILE A 35 -0.67 11.34 -2.67
C ILE A 35 0.53 12.27 -2.82
N GLN A 36 1.68 11.75 -3.24
CA GLN A 36 2.85 12.57 -3.52
C GLN A 36 2.60 13.55 -4.68
N LYS A 37 1.91 13.11 -5.71
CA LYS A 37 1.50 13.98 -6.82
C LYS A 37 0.56 15.09 -6.35
N MET A 38 -0.39 14.74 -5.49
CA MET A 38 -1.32 15.73 -4.92
C MET A 38 -0.58 16.78 -4.10
N ILE A 39 0.40 16.35 -3.31
CA ILE A 39 1.25 17.25 -2.52
C ILE A 39 2.04 18.18 -3.45
N ALA A 40 2.58 17.64 -4.54
CA ALA A 40 3.32 18.44 -5.52
C ALA A 40 2.44 19.49 -6.18
N LYS A 41 1.16 19.18 -6.43
CA LYS A 41 0.20 20.14 -6.94
C LYS A 41 -0.19 21.19 -5.92
N GLY A 42 -0.07 20.87 -4.63
CA GLY A 42 -0.42 21.80 -3.56
C GLY A 42 -1.92 21.97 -3.31
N ASP A 43 -2.75 21.10 -3.85
CA ASP A 43 -4.20 21.16 -3.63
C ASP A 43 -4.56 20.53 -2.29
N LYS A 44 -4.59 21.38 -1.27
CA LYS A 44 -4.82 20.95 0.11
C LYS A 44 -6.19 20.30 0.31
N LYS A 45 -7.21 20.78 -0.40
CA LYS A 45 -8.56 20.25 -0.30
C LYS A 45 -8.63 18.80 -0.78
N GLU A 46 -8.07 18.51 -1.96
CA GLU A 46 -8.00 17.14 -2.48
C GLU A 46 -7.20 16.23 -1.57
N ILE A 47 -6.08 16.73 -1.04
CA ILE A 47 -5.21 15.97 -0.13
C ILE A 47 -5.98 15.60 1.13
N ASN A 48 -6.69 16.54 1.74
CA ASN A 48 -7.47 16.30 2.95
C ASN A 48 -8.61 15.30 2.70
N ASP A 49 -9.22 15.32 1.52
CA ASP A 49 -10.26 14.37 1.15
C ASP A 49 -9.71 12.98 0.91
N TYR A 50 -8.52 12.88 0.31
CA TYR A 50 -7.91 11.58 -0.02
C TYR A 50 -7.15 10.95 1.14
N PHE A 51 -6.58 11.76 2.04
CA PHE A 51 -5.68 11.26 3.09
C PHE A 51 -6.31 10.17 3.98
N PRO A 52 -7.56 10.29 4.44
CA PRO A 52 -8.19 9.21 5.20
C PRO A 52 -8.33 7.92 4.40
N LYS A 53 -8.67 8.02 3.13
CA LYS A 53 -8.75 6.87 2.22
C LYS A 53 -7.39 6.22 2.04
N PHE A 54 -6.34 7.04 1.87
CA PHE A 54 -4.97 6.57 1.77
C PHE A 54 -4.55 5.79 3.01
N GLN A 55 -4.81 6.33 4.20
CA GLN A 55 -4.49 5.65 5.46
C GLN A 55 -5.23 4.32 5.57
N SER A 56 -6.50 4.29 5.21
CA SER A 56 -7.31 3.07 5.23
C SER A 56 -6.75 2.00 4.31
N GLU A 57 -6.40 2.36 3.08
CA GLU A 57 -5.84 1.44 2.10
C GLU A 57 -4.52 0.83 2.57
N ILE A 58 -3.59 1.67 3.04
CA ILE A 58 -2.28 1.18 3.47
C ILE A 58 -2.36 0.40 4.77
N SER A 59 -3.31 0.72 5.66
CA SER A 59 -3.55 -0.06 6.87
C SER A 59 -4.02 -1.48 6.54
N LYS A 60 -4.88 -1.63 5.55
CA LYS A 60 -5.32 -2.94 5.06
C LYS A 60 -4.14 -3.75 4.53
N ILE A 61 -3.25 -3.11 3.79
CA ILE A 61 -2.04 -3.75 3.27
C ILE A 61 -1.10 -4.14 4.42
N ALA A 62 -0.96 -3.29 5.42
CA ALA A 62 -0.15 -3.57 6.61
C ALA A 62 -0.62 -4.80 7.37
N LYS A 63 -1.93 -5.01 7.46
CA LYS A 63 -2.52 -6.18 8.13
C LYS A 63 -2.12 -7.49 7.46
N THR A 64 -1.84 -7.48 6.17
CA THR A 64 -1.42 -8.67 5.44
C THR A 64 0.04 -9.07 5.70
N GLY A 65 0.82 -8.19 6.32
CA GLY A 65 2.22 -8.46 6.65
C GLY A 65 3.19 -8.37 5.49
N ILE A 66 2.72 -7.99 4.30
CA ILE A 66 3.57 -7.87 3.11
C ILE A 66 4.56 -6.72 3.26
N ILE A 67 4.10 -5.63 3.85
CA ILE A 67 4.93 -4.46 4.15
C ILE A 67 4.94 -4.28 5.65
N LYS A 68 6.13 -4.07 6.22
CA LYS A 68 6.27 -3.91 7.67
C LYS A 68 5.51 -2.68 8.15
N LYS A 69 4.79 -2.82 9.26
CA LYS A 69 4.03 -1.72 9.86
C LYS A 69 4.92 -0.51 10.16
N LYS A 70 6.16 -0.74 10.57
CA LYS A 70 7.13 0.34 10.82
C LYS A 70 7.38 1.19 9.58
N ASN A 71 7.52 0.55 8.41
CA ASN A 71 7.75 1.27 7.15
C ASN A 71 6.53 2.10 6.78
N ILE A 72 5.34 1.54 6.94
CA ILE A 72 4.09 2.24 6.66
C ILE A 72 3.91 3.43 7.61
N SER A 73 4.14 3.22 8.89
CA SER A 73 4.04 4.27 9.90
C SER A 73 4.99 5.43 9.60
N ARG A 74 6.24 5.14 9.25
CA ARG A 74 7.22 6.17 8.86
C ARG A 74 6.76 6.93 7.62
N LYS A 75 6.24 6.21 6.63
CA LYS A 75 5.77 6.83 5.39
C LYS A 75 4.60 7.77 5.64
N VAL A 76 3.62 7.30 6.42
CA VAL A 76 2.45 8.12 6.79
C VAL A 76 2.88 9.37 7.56
N SER A 77 3.80 9.20 8.51
CA SER A 77 4.32 10.32 9.30
C SER A 77 5.00 11.37 8.41
N ARG A 78 5.85 10.94 7.46
CA ARG A 78 6.51 11.84 6.53
C ARG A 78 5.54 12.58 5.63
N ILE A 79 4.54 11.86 5.12
CA ILE A 79 3.51 12.44 4.26
C ILE A 79 2.66 13.43 5.04
N SER A 80 2.30 13.09 6.29
CA SER A 80 1.54 13.97 7.17
C SER A 80 2.30 15.29 7.42
N LYS A 81 3.60 15.22 7.65
CA LYS A 81 4.44 16.42 7.82
C LYS A 81 4.45 17.28 6.56
N LYS A 82 4.57 16.66 5.40
CA LYS A 82 4.54 17.39 4.13
C LYS A 82 3.20 18.10 3.94
N ILE A 83 2.10 17.46 4.31
CA ILE A 83 0.77 18.06 4.21
C ILE A 83 0.65 19.26 5.16
N LYS A 84 1.14 19.15 6.38
CA LYS A 84 1.14 20.25 7.35
C LYS A 84 1.97 21.44 6.87
N ASN A 85 3.06 21.17 6.16
CA ASN A 85 3.94 22.22 5.66
C ASN A 85 3.40 22.90 4.39
N LEU A 86 2.35 22.34 3.79
CA LEU A 86 1.69 22.99 2.66
C LEU A 86 0.95 24.23 3.16
N LYS A 87 1.31 25.36 2.60
CA LYS A 87 0.59 26.60 2.86
C LYS A 87 -0.69 26.60 2.05
N SER A 88 -1.79 26.80 2.75
CA SER A 88 -3.09 26.91 2.09
C SER A 88 -3.22 28.19 1.29
#